data_1af8e71bec476f8ba719ea4b7a9ba57a
#
_entry.id   1af8e71bec476f8ba719ea4b7a9ba57a
#
_cell.length_a   1.000
_cell.length_b   1.000
_cell.length_c   1.000
_cell.angle_alpha   90.00
_cell.angle_beta   90.00
_cell.angle_gamma   90.00
#
_symmetry.space_group_name_H-M   'P 1'
#
loop_
_entity.id
_entity.type
_entity.pdbx_description
1 polymer ?
#
loop_
_entity_poly.entity_id
_entity_poly.type
_entity_poly.pdbx_seq_one_letter_code
_entity_poly.pdbx_strand_id
1 'polypeptide(L)'
;MMFSIIKNIQKEIIIFLICISISSLFLISAYSLKKTSYKNKNMASSQLKQSRDKYYNAVNKKLLLDKFEKQYEILMSAGIVGDENRLNWVDSLENIIKKDKIPYLKYKINKRQTFNSAMLSQSFPGIALYKSKMTLEMQLLHEGDLYTVLNSLSAHAKGLFDIQSCSIQRNLAPAESLLESATDKNFSVNCILNWFTMSNKVFSGPAAEDI
;
A
#
# COMPACT_ATOMS: atom_id res chain seq x y z
N MET A 1 -96.09 -17.45 -27.74
CA MET A 1 -95.10 -16.95 -28.72
C MET A 1 -93.99 -16.07 -28.08
N MET A 2 -94.32 -15.21 -27.14
CA MET A 2 -93.35 -14.29 -26.49
C MET A 2 -92.29 -14.99 -25.61
N PHE A 3 -92.58 -16.10 -24.95
CA PHE A 3 -91.66 -16.83 -24.07
C PHE A 3 -90.50 -17.54 -24.83
N SER A 4 -90.75 -17.96 -26.08
CA SER A 4 -89.73 -18.62 -26.94
C SER A 4 -88.71 -17.62 -27.46
N ILE A 5 -89.12 -16.36 -27.72
CA ILE A 5 -88.22 -15.28 -28.18
C ILE A 5 -87.29 -14.83 -27.08
N ILE A 6 -87.78 -14.69 -25.85
CA ILE A 6 -87.02 -14.29 -24.68
C ILE A 6 -85.92 -15.35 -24.36
N LYS A 7 -86.23 -16.63 -24.47
CA LYS A 7 -85.32 -17.71 -24.24
C LYS A 7 -84.19 -17.82 -25.28
N ASN A 8 -84.42 -17.47 -26.51
CA ASN A 8 -83.41 -17.36 -27.56
C ASN A 8 -82.48 -16.18 -27.34
N ILE A 9 -83.06 -14.99 -26.99
CA ILE A 9 -82.22 -13.81 -26.68
C ILE A 9 -81.30 -14.04 -25.49
N GLN A 10 -81.75 -14.73 -24.46
CA GLN A 10 -80.93 -15.09 -23.33
C GLN A 10 -79.74 -16.01 -23.72
N LYS A 11 -79.88 -16.93 -24.60
CA LYS A 11 -78.78 -17.79 -25.10
C LYS A 11 -77.74 -16.98 -25.86
N GLU A 12 -78.17 -16.07 -26.73
CA GLU A 12 -77.26 -15.23 -27.50
C GLU A 12 -76.43 -14.30 -26.59
N ILE A 13 -77.05 -13.74 -25.53
CA ILE A 13 -76.37 -12.92 -24.53
C ILE A 13 -75.33 -13.75 -23.74
N ILE A 14 -75.70 -14.97 -23.37
CA ILE A 14 -74.74 -15.86 -22.65
C ILE A 14 -73.53 -16.19 -23.52
N ILE A 15 -73.75 -16.54 -24.80
CA ILE A 15 -72.64 -16.83 -25.74
C ILE A 15 -71.76 -15.58 -25.91
N PHE A 16 -72.32 -14.39 -26.04
CA PHE A 16 -71.55 -13.15 -26.13
C PHE A 16 -70.72 -12.86 -24.89
N LEU A 17 -71.25 -13.07 -23.69
CA LEU A 17 -70.54 -12.90 -22.44
C LEU A 17 -69.37 -13.94 -22.32
N ILE A 18 -69.56 -15.19 -22.76
CA ILE A 18 -68.54 -16.20 -22.79
C ILE A 18 -67.41 -15.78 -23.76
N CYS A 19 -67.74 -15.28 -24.95
CA CYS A 19 -66.73 -14.81 -25.90
C CYS A 19 -65.90 -13.61 -25.34
N ILE A 20 -66.54 -12.68 -24.67
CA ILE A 20 -65.87 -11.55 -24.01
C ILE A 20 -64.92 -12.07 -22.90
N SER A 21 -65.37 -13.02 -22.08
CA SER A 21 -64.55 -13.54 -20.99
C SER A 21 -63.31 -14.31 -21.51
N ILE A 22 -63.44 -15.07 -22.57
CA ILE A 22 -62.32 -15.78 -23.21
C ILE A 22 -61.35 -14.77 -23.82
N SER A 23 -61.86 -13.76 -24.53
CA SER A 23 -61.03 -12.71 -25.13
C SER A 23 -60.21 -11.95 -24.05
N SER A 24 -60.86 -11.59 -22.93
CA SER A 24 -60.18 -10.88 -21.82
C SER A 24 -59.08 -11.75 -21.16
N LEU A 25 -59.31 -13.05 -21.01
CA LEU A 25 -58.29 -13.98 -20.51
C LEU A 25 -57.07 -14.05 -21.43
N PHE A 26 -57.29 -14.08 -22.76
CA PHE A 26 -56.20 -14.07 -23.73
C PHE A 26 -55.35 -12.80 -23.65
N LEU A 27 -56.00 -11.62 -23.51
CA LEU A 27 -55.31 -10.33 -23.39
C LEU A 27 -54.45 -10.26 -22.10
N ILE A 28 -55.02 -10.71 -20.99
CA ILE A 28 -54.29 -10.74 -19.70
C ILE A 28 -53.08 -11.66 -19.77
N SER A 29 -53.24 -12.86 -20.36
CA SER A 29 -52.12 -13.81 -20.50
C SER A 29 -51.03 -13.27 -21.41
N ALA A 30 -51.37 -12.65 -22.54
CA ALA A 30 -50.41 -12.03 -23.47
C ALA A 30 -49.64 -10.88 -22.82
N TYR A 31 -50.34 -10.04 -22.03
CA TYR A 31 -49.72 -8.95 -21.29
C TYR A 31 -48.73 -9.47 -20.21
N SER A 32 -49.08 -10.51 -19.46
CA SER A 32 -48.23 -11.11 -18.46
C SER A 32 -46.99 -11.74 -19.06
N LEU A 33 -47.10 -12.44 -20.17
CA LEU A 33 -45.96 -13.02 -20.91
C LEU A 33 -45.01 -11.94 -21.43
N LYS A 34 -45.56 -10.85 -22.00
CA LYS A 34 -44.75 -9.71 -22.45
C LYS A 34 -43.98 -9.08 -21.29
N LYS A 35 -44.63 -8.83 -20.16
CA LYS A 35 -44.03 -8.24 -18.97
C LYS A 35 -42.90 -9.12 -18.43
N THR A 36 -43.10 -10.45 -18.34
CA THR A 36 -42.12 -11.40 -17.87
C THR A 36 -40.91 -11.50 -18.83
N SER A 37 -41.15 -11.52 -20.14
CA SER A 37 -40.12 -11.52 -21.17
C SER A 37 -39.24 -10.25 -21.11
N TYR A 38 -39.84 -9.09 -20.94
CA TYR A 38 -39.07 -7.84 -20.75
C TYR A 38 -38.23 -7.85 -19.49
N LYS A 39 -38.77 -8.33 -18.38
CA LYS A 39 -38.02 -8.48 -17.12
C LYS A 39 -36.84 -9.40 -17.28
N ASN A 40 -37.05 -10.58 -17.90
CA ASN A 40 -35.99 -11.57 -18.14
C ASN A 40 -34.89 -11.02 -19.07
N LYS A 41 -35.26 -10.32 -20.14
CA LYS A 41 -34.32 -9.64 -21.04
C LYS A 41 -33.48 -8.61 -20.29
N ASN A 42 -34.09 -7.76 -19.46
CA ASN A 42 -33.37 -6.76 -18.70
C ASN A 42 -32.43 -7.40 -17.66
N MET A 43 -32.87 -8.45 -16.97
CA MET A 43 -32.02 -9.20 -16.04
C MET A 43 -30.84 -9.84 -16.75
N ALA A 44 -31.06 -10.53 -17.88
CA ALA A 44 -29.99 -11.15 -18.66
C ALA A 44 -28.99 -10.10 -19.19
N SER A 45 -29.48 -8.95 -19.68
CA SER A 45 -28.63 -7.84 -20.11
C SER A 45 -27.79 -7.27 -18.97
N SER A 46 -28.39 -7.09 -17.79
CA SER A 46 -27.69 -6.60 -16.59
C SER A 46 -26.63 -7.59 -16.13
N GLN A 47 -26.94 -8.89 -16.09
CA GLN A 47 -25.98 -9.95 -15.73
C GLN A 47 -24.81 -10.02 -16.73
N LEU A 48 -25.10 -9.90 -18.03
CA LEU A 48 -24.06 -9.87 -19.06
C LEU A 48 -23.12 -8.66 -18.87
N LYS A 49 -23.70 -7.47 -18.63
CA LYS A 49 -22.91 -6.27 -18.36
C LYS A 49 -22.04 -6.46 -17.14
N GLN A 50 -22.60 -6.92 -16.03
CA GLN A 50 -21.85 -7.17 -14.80
C GLN A 50 -20.72 -8.19 -14.98
N SER A 51 -20.97 -9.25 -15.75
CA SER A 51 -19.94 -10.25 -16.04
C SER A 51 -18.81 -9.69 -16.90
N ARG A 52 -19.14 -8.87 -17.90
CA ARG A 52 -18.14 -8.16 -18.70
C ARG A 52 -17.31 -7.19 -17.86
N ASP A 53 -17.95 -6.38 -17.01
CA ASP A 53 -17.27 -5.44 -16.13
C ASP A 53 -16.30 -6.17 -15.17
N LYS A 54 -16.73 -7.32 -14.61
CA LYS A 54 -15.87 -8.17 -13.79
C LYS A 54 -14.66 -8.69 -14.56
N TYR A 55 -14.89 -9.15 -15.79
CA TYR A 55 -13.82 -9.67 -16.66
C TYR A 55 -12.80 -8.56 -16.99
N TYR A 56 -13.24 -7.40 -17.47
CA TYR A 56 -12.33 -6.30 -17.78
C TYR A 56 -11.59 -5.79 -16.55
N ASN A 57 -12.25 -5.72 -15.40
CA ASN A 57 -11.59 -5.34 -14.15
C ASN A 57 -10.52 -6.38 -13.74
N ALA A 58 -10.78 -7.68 -13.93
CA ALA A 58 -9.81 -8.72 -13.64
C ALA A 58 -8.59 -8.66 -14.60
N VAL A 59 -8.84 -8.46 -15.90
CA VAL A 59 -7.79 -8.30 -16.91
C VAL A 59 -6.94 -7.06 -16.62
N ASN A 60 -7.56 -5.92 -16.31
CA ASN A 60 -6.83 -4.70 -15.98
C ASN A 60 -6.01 -4.85 -14.70
N LYS A 61 -6.56 -5.51 -13.66
CA LYS A 61 -5.79 -5.81 -12.44
C LYS A 61 -4.58 -6.70 -12.73
N LYS A 62 -4.74 -7.73 -13.55
CA LYS A 62 -3.63 -8.60 -13.95
C LYS A 62 -2.55 -7.80 -14.68
N LEU A 63 -2.92 -6.97 -15.65
CA LEU A 63 -1.97 -6.13 -16.40
C LEU A 63 -1.19 -5.16 -15.48
N LEU A 64 -1.87 -4.57 -14.50
CA LEU A 64 -1.23 -3.72 -13.48
C LEU A 64 -0.26 -4.52 -12.61
N LEU A 65 -0.65 -5.71 -12.17
CA LEU A 65 0.23 -6.61 -11.41
C LEU A 65 1.47 -6.96 -12.23
N ASP A 66 1.31 -7.47 -13.44
CA ASP A 66 2.42 -7.87 -14.32
C ASP A 66 3.40 -6.71 -14.58
N LYS A 67 2.87 -5.47 -14.65
CA LYS A 67 3.68 -4.26 -14.87
C LYS A 67 4.47 -3.83 -13.63
N PHE A 68 3.87 -3.90 -12.46
CA PHE A 68 4.44 -3.31 -11.23
C PHE A 68 5.04 -4.34 -10.27
N GLU A 69 4.79 -5.63 -10.45
CA GLU A 69 5.26 -6.70 -9.59
C GLU A 69 6.79 -6.65 -9.40
N LYS A 70 7.54 -6.56 -10.49
CA LYS A 70 9.01 -6.49 -10.43
C LYS A 70 9.52 -5.26 -9.67
N GLN A 71 8.85 -4.11 -9.85
CA GLN A 71 9.24 -2.88 -9.14
C GLN A 71 8.94 -3.00 -7.65
N TYR A 72 7.81 -3.61 -7.31
CA TYR A 72 7.42 -3.86 -5.93
C TYR A 72 8.39 -4.83 -5.23
N GLU A 73 8.80 -5.91 -5.91
CA GLU A 73 9.81 -6.85 -5.41
C GLU A 73 11.17 -6.18 -5.16
N ILE A 74 11.59 -5.28 -6.05
CA ILE A 74 12.82 -4.49 -5.85
C ILE A 74 12.71 -3.63 -4.59
N LEU A 75 11.59 -2.94 -4.37
CA LEU A 75 11.36 -2.12 -3.18
C LEU A 75 11.31 -2.96 -1.90
N MET A 76 10.70 -4.15 -1.95
CA MET A 76 10.68 -5.09 -0.83
C MET A 76 12.09 -5.62 -0.52
N SER A 77 12.82 -6.06 -1.54
CA SER A 77 14.19 -6.57 -1.36
C SER A 77 15.16 -5.50 -0.85
N ALA A 78 14.95 -4.24 -1.26
CA ALA A 78 15.67 -3.09 -0.75
C ALA A 78 15.27 -2.71 0.69
N GLY A 79 14.22 -3.33 1.28
CA GLY A 79 13.76 -3.05 2.63
C GLY A 79 13.02 -1.71 2.80
N ILE A 80 12.54 -1.14 1.70
CA ILE A 80 11.76 0.12 1.72
C ILE A 80 10.30 -0.17 2.07
N VAL A 81 9.78 -1.30 1.56
CA VAL A 81 8.42 -1.78 1.83
C VAL A 81 8.45 -2.94 2.81
N GLY A 82 7.65 -2.88 3.85
CA GLY A 82 7.56 -3.90 4.89
C GLY A 82 8.02 -3.41 6.27
N ASP A 83 8.49 -4.34 7.08
CA ASP A 83 8.98 -4.04 8.42
C ASP A 83 10.42 -3.51 8.41
N GLU A 84 10.76 -2.73 9.43
CA GLU A 84 12.11 -2.21 9.59
C GLU A 84 13.14 -3.33 9.81
N ASN A 85 14.17 -3.34 9.01
CA ASN A 85 15.26 -4.30 9.16
C ASN A 85 16.42 -3.73 10.01
N ARG A 86 16.13 -3.42 11.27
CA ARG A 86 17.09 -2.82 12.22
C ARG A 86 18.35 -3.66 12.41
N LEU A 87 18.19 -4.99 12.42
CA LEU A 87 19.33 -5.90 12.55
C LEU A 87 20.30 -5.71 11.39
N ASN A 88 19.80 -5.63 10.17
CA ASN A 88 20.67 -5.37 9.00
C ASN A 88 21.40 -4.01 9.09
N TRP A 89 20.75 -2.98 9.65
CA TRP A 89 21.42 -1.68 9.85
C TRP A 89 22.58 -1.79 10.82
N VAL A 90 22.37 -2.50 11.92
CA VAL A 90 23.42 -2.75 12.95
C VAL A 90 24.54 -3.59 12.37
N ASP A 91 24.23 -4.71 11.71
CA ASP A 91 25.21 -5.57 11.05
C ASP A 91 26.05 -4.80 10.01
N SER A 92 25.39 -3.91 9.26
CA SER A 92 26.06 -3.06 8.28
C SER A 92 27.04 -2.10 8.96
N LEU A 93 26.64 -1.44 10.06
CA LEU A 93 27.51 -0.56 10.84
C LEU A 93 28.70 -1.34 11.45
N GLU A 94 28.47 -2.51 12.02
CA GLU A 94 29.56 -3.33 12.57
C GLU A 94 30.55 -3.78 11.50
N ASN A 95 30.05 -4.14 10.31
CA ASN A 95 30.90 -4.50 9.19
C ASN A 95 31.74 -3.31 8.71
N ILE A 96 31.18 -2.12 8.66
CA ILE A 96 31.88 -0.87 8.32
C ILE A 96 33.00 -0.59 9.34
N ILE A 97 32.69 -0.66 10.63
CA ILE A 97 33.68 -0.47 11.69
C ILE A 97 34.89 -1.39 11.50
N LYS A 98 34.61 -2.68 11.23
CA LYS A 98 35.67 -3.70 11.06
C LYS A 98 36.47 -3.51 9.77
N LYS A 99 35.79 -3.23 8.65
CA LYS A 99 36.36 -3.12 7.31
C LYS A 99 37.20 -1.84 7.17
N ASP A 100 36.60 -0.72 7.55
CA ASP A 100 37.17 0.61 7.34
C ASP A 100 38.00 1.08 8.57
N LYS A 101 38.17 0.20 9.58
CA LYS A 101 38.95 0.45 10.79
C LYS A 101 38.59 1.76 11.50
N ILE A 102 37.30 2.03 11.60
CA ILE A 102 36.80 3.21 12.29
C ILE A 102 37.11 3.09 13.78
N PRO A 103 37.86 4.04 14.40
CA PRO A 103 38.34 3.91 15.77
C PRO A 103 37.21 3.81 16.80
N TYR A 104 36.13 4.54 16.57
CA TYR A 104 34.97 4.56 17.45
C TYR A 104 33.69 4.94 16.67
N LEU A 105 32.66 4.11 16.83
CA LEU A 105 31.33 4.39 16.33
C LEU A 105 30.28 3.89 17.34
N LYS A 106 29.42 4.78 17.78
CA LYS A 106 28.28 4.47 18.62
C LYS A 106 27.01 4.88 17.90
N TYR A 107 25.98 4.08 18.00
CA TYR A 107 24.68 4.37 17.38
C TYR A 107 23.55 4.28 18.40
N LYS A 108 22.50 5.03 18.17
CA LYS A 108 21.25 4.98 18.91
C LYS A 108 20.10 5.02 17.93
N ILE A 109 19.24 4.00 17.93
CA ILE A 109 18.05 3.93 17.10
C ILE A 109 16.84 4.20 17.96
N ASN A 110 16.06 5.22 17.62
CA ASN A 110 14.85 5.58 18.33
C ASN A 110 13.67 4.68 17.91
N LYS A 111 12.58 4.72 18.68
CA LYS A 111 11.34 4.02 18.39
C LYS A 111 10.77 4.52 17.04
N ARG A 112 10.23 3.59 16.25
CA ARG A 112 9.52 3.85 15.00
C ARG A 112 8.34 4.78 15.24
N GLN A 113 8.18 5.79 14.40
CA GLN A 113 7.11 6.77 14.48
C GLN A 113 6.39 6.85 13.14
N THR A 114 5.09 7.07 13.16
CA THR A 114 4.35 7.37 11.94
C THR A 114 4.77 8.73 11.39
N PHE A 115 5.10 8.74 10.11
CA PHE A 115 5.44 9.98 9.41
C PHE A 115 4.20 10.50 8.67
N ASN A 116 3.55 11.50 9.26
CA ASN A 116 2.37 12.13 8.67
C ASN A 116 2.80 13.30 7.79
N SER A 117 2.85 13.06 6.49
CA SER A 117 2.91 14.13 5.50
C SER A 117 1.51 14.32 4.91
N ALA A 118 0.96 15.52 5.05
CA ALA A 118 -0.36 15.84 4.50
C ALA A 118 -0.44 15.55 2.99
N MET A 119 0.64 15.80 2.27
CA MET A 119 0.76 15.56 0.84
C MET A 119 0.69 14.06 0.48
N LEU A 120 1.35 13.20 1.25
CA LEU A 120 1.39 11.75 1.02
C LEU A 120 0.09 11.07 1.47
N SER A 121 -0.50 11.51 2.57
CA SER A 121 -1.74 10.91 3.08
C SER A 121 -2.94 11.16 2.17
N GLN A 122 -2.99 12.28 1.47
CA GLN A 122 -4.02 12.57 0.47
C GLN A 122 -3.82 11.77 -0.81
N SER A 123 -2.56 11.60 -1.28
CA SER A 123 -2.28 10.91 -2.54
C SER A 123 -2.34 9.39 -2.42
N PHE A 124 -2.04 8.84 -1.24
CA PHE A 124 -1.93 7.39 -1.02
C PHE A 124 -2.60 6.94 0.28
N PRO A 125 -3.94 6.93 0.35
CA PRO A 125 -4.66 6.68 1.60
C PRO A 125 -4.46 5.26 2.18
N GLY A 126 -4.03 4.30 1.35
CA GLY A 126 -3.76 2.91 1.75
C GLY A 126 -2.34 2.66 2.27
N ILE A 127 -1.44 3.64 2.21
CA ILE A 127 -0.04 3.48 2.59
C ILE A 127 0.24 4.22 3.90
N ALA A 128 0.92 3.55 4.83
CA ALA A 128 1.47 4.16 6.03
C ALA A 128 2.98 4.34 5.84
N LEU A 129 3.48 5.55 6.05
CA LEU A 129 4.89 5.87 6.05
C LEU A 129 5.37 5.98 7.50
N TYR A 130 6.50 5.37 7.78
CA TYR A 130 7.13 5.39 9.09
C TYR A 130 8.52 5.97 9.00
N LYS A 131 8.95 6.57 10.11
CA LYS A 131 10.27 7.14 10.29
C LYS A 131 10.90 6.67 11.58
N SER A 132 12.17 6.24 11.51
CA SER A 132 12.99 5.95 12.68
C SER A 132 14.24 6.80 12.65
N LYS A 133 14.48 7.53 13.73
CA LYS A 133 15.67 8.38 13.88
C LYS A 133 16.83 7.54 14.39
N MET A 134 17.98 7.62 13.70
CA MET A 134 19.25 7.05 14.12
C MET A 134 20.25 8.17 14.38
N THR A 135 20.90 8.14 15.53
CA THR A 135 22.00 9.03 15.85
C THR A 135 23.29 8.23 15.79
N LEU A 136 24.28 8.74 15.07
CA LEU A 136 25.62 8.17 14.96
C LEU A 136 26.62 9.13 15.60
N GLU A 137 27.35 8.64 16.58
CA GLU A 137 28.49 9.33 17.21
C GLU A 137 29.76 8.62 16.77
N MET A 138 30.65 9.30 16.07
CA MET A 138 31.86 8.71 15.50
C MET A 138 33.09 9.51 15.88
N GLN A 139 34.19 8.82 15.98
CA GLN A 139 35.52 9.44 16.05
C GLN A 139 36.36 8.92 14.89
N LEU A 140 36.83 9.84 14.07
CA LEU A 140 37.45 9.56 12.81
C LEU A 140 38.90 10.06 12.78
N LEU A 141 39.75 9.41 12.00
CA LEU A 141 41.11 9.85 11.75
C LEU A 141 41.16 10.96 10.72
N HIS A 142 40.30 10.84 9.68
CA HIS A 142 40.21 11.79 8.58
C HIS A 142 38.75 12.19 8.37
N GLU A 143 38.52 13.40 7.92
CA GLU A 143 37.17 13.87 7.57
C GLU A 143 36.54 13.07 6.44
N GLY A 144 37.34 12.52 5.51
CA GLY A 144 36.91 11.65 4.44
C GLY A 144 36.29 10.33 4.90
N ASP A 145 36.64 9.86 6.11
CA ASP A 145 36.10 8.62 6.66
C ASP A 145 34.58 8.70 6.86
N LEU A 146 34.05 9.90 7.10
CA LEU A 146 32.60 10.14 7.18
C LEU A 146 31.90 9.73 5.89
N TYR A 147 32.43 10.15 4.74
CA TYR A 147 31.85 9.79 3.43
C TYR A 147 31.95 8.29 3.19
N THR A 148 33.04 7.66 3.59
CA THR A 148 33.21 6.22 3.49
C THR A 148 32.15 5.48 4.30
N VAL A 149 31.92 5.89 5.55
CA VAL A 149 30.87 5.31 6.41
C VAL A 149 29.47 5.50 5.81
N LEU A 150 29.12 6.71 5.38
CA LEU A 150 27.79 7.00 4.84
C LEU A 150 27.55 6.28 3.51
N ASN A 151 28.54 6.24 2.60
CA ASN A 151 28.43 5.52 1.34
C ASN A 151 28.34 4.00 1.56
N SER A 152 29.16 3.46 2.45
CA SER A 152 29.12 2.03 2.79
C SER A 152 27.76 1.66 3.42
N LEU A 153 27.22 2.52 4.29
CA LEU A 153 25.90 2.33 4.86
C LEU A 153 24.81 2.36 3.78
N SER A 154 24.87 3.31 2.86
CA SER A 154 23.93 3.41 1.74
C SER A 154 23.98 2.21 0.79
N ALA A 155 25.17 1.61 0.62
CA ALA A 155 25.35 0.48 -0.28
C ALA A 155 24.92 -0.87 0.31
N HIS A 156 25.01 -1.06 1.64
CA HIS A 156 24.84 -2.36 2.28
C HIS A 156 23.61 -2.44 3.19
N ALA A 157 23.18 -1.32 3.77
CA ALA A 157 22.02 -1.33 4.64
C ALA A 157 20.73 -1.31 3.84
N LYS A 158 19.77 -2.12 4.26
CA LYS A 158 18.42 -2.18 3.66
C LYS A 158 17.54 -1.08 4.22
N GLY A 159 16.85 -0.38 3.34
CA GLY A 159 15.96 0.72 3.67
C GLY A 159 16.40 2.02 3.02
N LEU A 160 15.54 3.02 3.10
CA LEU A 160 15.83 4.36 2.62
C LEU A 160 16.14 5.25 3.82
N PHE A 161 17.25 5.96 3.79
CA PHE A 161 17.54 6.95 4.81
C PHE A 161 17.89 8.31 4.21
N ASP A 162 17.64 9.33 5.00
CA ASP A 162 18.01 10.72 4.74
C ASP A 162 18.90 11.24 5.86
N ILE A 163 19.85 12.10 5.50
CA ILE A 163 20.75 12.73 6.45
C ILE A 163 20.13 14.05 6.89
N GLN A 164 19.60 14.07 8.10
CA GLN A 164 19.01 15.30 8.65
C GLN A 164 20.07 16.34 8.97
N SER A 165 21.16 15.92 9.60
CA SER A 165 22.30 16.78 9.92
C SER A 165 23.53 15.95 10.26
N CYS A 166 24.70 16.47 9.94
CA CYS A 166 26.00 15.98 10.42
C CYS A 166 26.85 17.17 10.87
N SER A 167 27.43 17.06 12.04
CA SER A 167 28.41 18.02 12.56
C SER A 167 29.75 17.37 12.71
N ILE A 168 30.80 18.00 12.21
CA ILE A 168 32.18 17.57 12.33
C ILE A 168 32.93 18.60 13.16
N GLN A 169 33.62 18.15 14.17
CA GLN A 169 34.49 18.99 15.01
C GLN A 169 35.89 18.38 15.04
N ARG A 170 36.87 19.24 14.76
CA ARG A 170 38.26 18.83 14.89
C ARG A 170 38.65 18.83 16.36
N ASN A 171 39.20 17.72 16.82
CA ASN A 171 39.77 17.61 18.17
C ASN A 171 41.15 18.30 18.16
N LEU A 172 41.26 19.45 18.79
CA LEU A 172 42.54 20.12 18.96
C LEU A 172 43.27 19.41 20.10
N ALA A 173 44.36 18.69 19.79
CA ALA A 173 45.25 18.22 20.81
C ALA A 173 45.92 19.43 21.52
N PRO A 174 46.07 19.45 22.84
CA PRO A 174 46.89 20.46 23.53
C PRO A 174 48.27 20.46 22.92
N ALA A 175 48.86 21.68 22.75
CA ALA A 175 50.14 21.89 22.07
C ALA A 175 51.32 21.09 22.66
N GLU A 176 51.18 20.57 23.88
CA GLU A 176 52.19 19.77 24.58
C GLU A 176 52.15 18.27 24.22
N SER A 177 51.13 17.77 23.59
CA SER A 177 50.95 16.32 23.27
C SER A 177 51.34 15.93 21.85
N LEU A 178 52.12 16.75 21.16
CA LEU A 178 52.52 16.51 19.74
C LEU A 178 53.42 15.25 19.56
N LEU A 179 53.80 14.56 20.63
CA LEU A 179 54.66 13.37 20.59
C LEU A 179 53.94 12.07 20.94
N GLU A 180 52.70 12.09 21.37
CA GLU A 180 51.98 10.88 21.77
C GLU A 180 50.80 10.59 20.85
N SER A 181 51.03 9.58 20.04
CA SER A 181 50.10 8.76 19.27
C SER A 181 49.44 9.39 18.04
N ALA A 182 49.98 8.98 16.88
CA ALA A 182 49.35 9.05 15.57
C ALA A 182 48.00 8.26 15.47
N THR A 183 47.49 7.78 16.60
CA THR A 183 46.22 7.06 16.75
C THR A 183 45.10 7.91 17.34
N ASP A 184 45.37 9.17 17.65
CA ASP A 184 44.37 10.00 18.27
C ASP A 184 43.32 10.50 17.23
N LYS A 185 42.13 10.26 17.59
CA LYS A 185 40.85 10.60 17.00
C LYS A 185 40.83 12.09 16.65
N ASN A 186 41.14 12.41 15.41
CA ASN A 186 41.29 13.81 14.95
C ASN A 186 39.99 14.53 14.84
N PHE A 187 38.90 13.81 14.58
CA PHE A 187 37.58 14.39 14.35
C PHE A 187 36.52 13.66 15.17
N SER A 188 35.65 14.45 15.81
CA SER A 188 34.42 13.99 16.43
C SER A 188 33.25 14.33 15.51
N VAL A 189 32.44 13.36 15.20
CA VAL A 189 31.31 13.49 14.28
C VAL A 189 30.02 13.06 14.95
N ASN A 190 28.97 13.86 14.78
CA ASN A 190 27.63 13.52 15.22
C ASN A 190 26.67 13.69 14.05
N CYS A 191 26.09 12.57 13.59
CA CYS A 191 25.12 12.56 12.51
C CYS A 191 23.74 12.09 12.98
N ILE A 192 22.72 12.70 12.42
CA ILE A 192 21.32 12.32 12.60
C ILE A 192 20.79 11.85 11.26
N LEU A 193 20.40 10.58 11.21
CA LEU A 193 19.81 9.93 10.05
C LEU A 193 18.34 9.63 10.32
N ASN A 194 17.51 9.77 9.32
CA ASN A 194 16.10 9.35 9.36
C ASN A 194 15.90 8.18 8.40
N TRP A 195 15.55 7.03 8.92
CA TRP A 195 15.19 5.86 8.14
C TRP A 195 13.70 5.86 7.83
N PHE A 196 13.35 5.55 6.60
CA PHE A 196 11.97 5.52 6.14
C PHE A 196 11.58 4.10 5.70
N THR A 197 10.41 3.67 6.13
CA THR A 197 9.79 2.42 5.69
C THR A 197 8.32 2.65 5.40
N MET A 198 7.79 1.90 4.43
CA MET A 198 6.39 1.96 4.04
C MET A 198 5.70 0.63 4.35
N SER A 199 4.48 0.69 4.87
CA SER A 199 3.64 -0.50 5.00
C SER A 199 2.23 -0.23 4.52
N ASN A 200 1.55 -1.30 4.10
CA ASN A 200 0.13 -1.21 3.75
C ASN A 200 -0.71 -1.14 5.04
N LYS A 201 -1.52 -0.10 5.19
CA LYS A 201 -2.41 0.08 6.36
C LYS A 201 -3.38 -1.09 6.58
N VAL A 202 -3.72 -1.81 5.52
CA VAL A 202 -4.65 -2.94 5.58
C VAL A 202 -4.05 -4.16 6.28
N PHE A 203 -2.71 -4.29 6.28
CA PHE A 203 -1.98 -5.41 6.89
C PHE A 203 -1.32 -5.07 8.24
N SER A 204 -1.30 -3.82 8.63
CA SER A 204 -0.91 -3.46 10.00
C SER A 204 -2.10 -3.71 10.93
N GLY A 205 -2.30 -4.96 11.30
CA GLY A 205 -3.02 -5.30 12.53
C GLY A 205 -2.39 -4.52 13.70
N PRO A 206 -3.10 -4.36 14.82
CA PRO A 206 -2.56 -3.63 15.97
C PRO A 206 -1.18 -4.19 16.26
N ALA A 207 -0.17 -3.30 16.24
CA ALA A 207 1.17 -3.65 16.68
C ALA A 207 1.01 -4.37 18.01
N ALA A 208 1.59 -5.56 18.11
CA ALA A 208 1.70 -6.24 19.38
C ALA A 208 2.33 -5.23 20.36
N GLU A 209 1.45 -4.57 21.09
CA GLU A 209 1.82 -3.85 22.30
C GLU A 209 2.18 -4.94 23.31
N ASP A 210 3.38 -4.84 23.78
CA ASP A 210 3.89 -5.39 25.03
C ASP A 210 4.03 -6.93 25.18
N ILE A 211 5.28 -7.37 24.99
CA ILE A 211 5.93 -8.18 26.05
C ILE A 211 7.37 -7.67 26.21
#